data_9dc61f38dea6b2f96d674b6882ceeca8
#
_entry.id   9dc61f38dea6b2f96d674b6882ceeca8
#
_cell.length_a   1.000
_cell.length_b   1.000
_cell.length_c   1.000
_cell.angle_alpha   90.00
_cell.angle_beta   90.00
_cell.angle_gamma   90.00
#
_symmetry.space_group_name_H-M   'P 1'
#
loop_
_entity.id
_entity.type
_entity.pdbx_description
1 polymer ?
#
loop_
_entity_poly.entity_id
_entity_poly.type
_entity_poly.pdbx_seq_one_letter_code
_entity_poly.pdbx_strand_id
1 'polypeptide(L)'
;ASCDRCYIYSGVFGALMGFSDGGCVEVDSSDEDMIYNRIHPEDLVDKRMLEYEFFKRVDALPPDEKPECKATCRIRMKDGCGHYRYVDNSTQVIRLSPAGKIWLILCCYDLSPNQSEMRGISPCIVNNRAGELTELSFDEWRGCVLTEREKEILRLIHNGKPSKQIADVLGISVHTVSRHRQNIIAK
;
A
#
# COMPACT_ATOMS: atom_id res chain seq x y z
N ALA A 1 1.13 -16.21 20.91
CA ALA A 1 0.05 -15.51 20.24
C ALA A 1 0.67 -14.27 19.62
N SER A 2 0.71 -14.16 18.29
CA SER A 2 1.03 -12.89 17.64
C SER A 2 -0.17 -12.00 17.88
N CYS A 3 0.06 -10.86 18.51
CA CYS A 3 -0.97 -9.86 18.69
C CYS A 3 -0.77 -8.86 17.56
N ASP A 4 -1.46 -9.05 16.45
CA ASP A 4 -1.43 -8.12 15.33
C ASP A 4 -2.31 -6.91 15.73
N ARG A 5 -1.67 -5.85 16.20
CA ARG A 5 -2.33 -4.60 16.59
C ARG A 5 -1.67 -3.43 15.91
N CYS A 6 -2.46 -2.45 15.51
CA CYS A 6 -2.02 -1.17 15.00
C CYS A 6 -2.44 -0.06 15.94
N TYR A 7 -1.50 0.85 16.26
CA TYR A 7 -1.75 2.06 17.04
C TYR A 7 -1.56 3.27 16.12
N ILE A 8 -2.63 4.02 15.89
CA ILE A 8 -2.61 5.19 15.01
C ILE A 8 -2.66 6.46 15.89
N TYR A 9 -1.56 7.20 15.88
CA TYR A 9 -1.48 8.49 16.56
C TYR A 9 -1.70 9.60 15.55
N SER A 10 -2.72 10.43 15.77
CA SER A 10 -3.03 11.57 14.92
C SER A 10 -2.83 12.88 15.68
N GLY A 11 -2.05 13.79 15.08
CA GLY A 11 -1.92 15.16 15.53
C GLY A 11 -2.64 16.12 14.57
N VAL A 12 -2.17 17.35 14.48
CA VAL A 12 -2.74 18.41 13.59
C VAL A 12 -2.81 17.95 12.14
N PHE A 13 -1.80 17.21 11.67
CA PHE A 13 -1.82 16.60 10.34
C PHE A 13 -2.98 15.58 10.20
N GLY A 14 -3.22 14.78 11.24
CA GLY A 14 -4.34 13.84 11.26
C GLY A 14 -5.69 14.55 11.14
N ALA A 15 -5.87 15.68 11.82
CA ALA A 15 -7.07 16.50 11.69
C ALA A 15 -7.25 17.05 10.26
N LEU A 16 -6.18 17.52 9.60
CA LEU A 16 -6.21 17.91 8.19
C LEU A 16 -6.67 16.75 7.30
N MET A 17 -6.22 15.55 7.59
CA MET A 17 -6.58 14.34 6.85
C MET A 17 -7.97 13.80 7.23
N GLY A 18 -8.69 14.48 8.14
CA GLY A 18 -10.05 14.10 8.57
C GLY A 18 -10.08 12.94 9.56
N PHE A 19 -9.00 12.72 10.30
CA PHE A 19 -8.96 11.89 11.51
C PHE A 19 -9.30 12.75 12.75
N SER A 20 -9.65 12.10 13.86
CA SER A 20 -9.87 12.83 15.12
C SER A 20 -8.57 13.50 15.57
N ASP A 21 -8.67 14.78 16.00
CA ASP A 21 -7.50 15.54 16.48
C ASP A 21 -6.98 14.97 17.81
N GLY A 22 -5.67 14.78 17.87
CA GLY A 22 -4.95 14.43 19.11
C GLY A 22 -5.27 13.07 19.72
N GLY A 23 -5.83 12.14 18.96
CA GLY A 23 -6.23 10.82 19.45
C GLY A 23 -5.20 9.73 19.16
N CYS A 24 -5.28 8.66 19.99
CA CYS A 24 -4.71 7.36 19.66
C CYS A 24 -5.86 6.40 19.37
N VAL A 25 -5.86 5.78 18.20
CA VAL A 25 -6.81 4.73 17.83
C VAL A 25 -6.08 3.40 17.84
N GLU A 26 -6.58 2.47 18.63
CA GLU A 26 -6.13 1.07 18.62
C GLU A 26 -7.02 0.27 17.67
N VAL A 27 -6.39 -0.48 16.76
CA VAL A 27 -7.06 -1.37 15.81
C VAL A 27 -6.56 -2.79 16.09
N ASP A 28 -7.49 -3.71 16.35
CA ASP A 28 -7.20 -5.14 16.59
C ASP A 28 -6.85 -5.89 15.29
N SER A 29 -6.04 -5.27 14.45
CA SER A 29 -5.57 -5.80 13.18
C SER A 29 -4.30 -5.07 12.77
N SER A 30 -3.45 -5.72 11.99
CA SER A 30 -2.37 -5.04 11.27
C SER A 30 -2.86 -4.25 10.04
N ASP A 31 -4.16 -4.34 9.73
CA ASP A 31 -4.74 -3.64 8.59
C ASP A 31 -4.97 -2.16 8.90
N GLU A 32 -4.32 -1.32 8.13
CA GLU A 32 -4.44 0.14 8.19
C GLU A 32 -5.54 0.65 7.24
N ASP A 33 -6.66 -0.06 7.13
CA ASP A 33 -7.73 0.23 6.16
C ASP A 33 -8.23 1.68 6.23
N MET A 34 -8.30 2.27 7.44
CA MET A 34 -8.73 3.65 7.59
C MET A 34 -7.74 4.64 6.95
N ILE A 35 -6.46 4.28 6.84
CA ILE A 35 -5.43 5.06 6.16
C ILE A 35 -5.44 4.72 4.66
N TYR A 36 -5.43 3.43 4.31
CA TYR A 36 -5.36 2.98 2.92
C TYR A 36 -6.55 3.41 2.08
N ASN A 37 -7.74 3.49 2.66
CA ASN A 37 -8.96 3.99 1.98
C ASN A 37 -8.88 5.47 1.58
N ARG A 38 -7.91 6.22 2.10
CA ARG A 38 -7.66 7.62 1.72
C ARG A 38 -6.60 7.77 0.63
N ILE A 39 -5.77 6.75 0.42
CA ILE A 39 -4.73 6.77 -0.61
C ILE A 39 -5.38 6.68 -2.00
N HIS A 40 -4.82 7.41 -2.96
CA HIS A 40 -5.24 7.30 -4.35
C HIS A 40 -5.08 5.85 -4.84
N PRO A 41 -6.07 5.26 -5.54
CA PRO A 41 -6.03 3.84 -5.90
C PRO A 41 -4.76 3.40 -6.65
N GLU A 42 -4.26 4.23 -7.57
CA GLU A 42 -3.01 3.93 -8.28
C GLU A 42 -1.79 3.93 -7.35
N ASP A 43 -1.72 4.90 -6.44
CA ASP A 43 -0.61 5.03 -5.50
C ASP A 43 -0.64 3.92 -4.44
N LEU A 44 -1.82 3.44 -4.07
CA LEU A 44 -1.98 2.32 -3.13
C LEU A 44 -1.35 1.04 -3.67
N VAL A 45 -1.50 0.78 -4.97
CA VAL A 45 -0.88 -0.39 -5.61
C VAL A 45 0.64 -0.29 -5.50
N ASP A 46 1.21 0.83 -5.93
CA ASP A 46 2.65 1.05 -5.89
C ASP A 46 3.19 1.02 -4.45
N LYS A 47 2.44 1.58 -3.48
CA LYS A 47 2.79 1.53 -2.05
C LYS A 47 2.85 0.09 -1.52
N ARG A 48 1.86 -0.74 -1.85
CA ARG A 48 1.86 -2.16 -1.44
C ARG A 48 3.04 -2.93 -2.04
N MET A 49 3.44 -2.60 -3.26
CA MET A 49 4.63 -3.19 -3.89
C MET A 49 5.91 -2.73 -3.21
N LEU A 50 6.00 -1.44 -2.83
CA LEU A 50 7.12 -0.92 -2.05
C LEU A 50 7.25 -1.65 -0.70
N GLU A 51 6.14 -1.84 0.02
CA GLU A 51 6.10 -2.57 1.28
C GLU A 51 6.58 -4.01 1.10
N TYR A 52 6.08 -4.70 0.09
CA TYR A 52 6.51 -6.07 -0.22
C TYR A 52 8.02 -6.17 -0.49
N GLU A 53 8.55 -5.31 -1.37
CA GLU A 53 9.99 -5.30 -1.70
C GLU A 53 10.85 -4.89 -0.49
N PHE A 54 10.37 -3.94 0.31
CA PHE A 54 11.03 -3.54 1.55
C PHE A 54 11.16 -4.69 2.53
N PHE A 55 10.05 -5.34 2.87
CA PHE A 55 10.07 -6.45 3.83
C PHE A 55 10.85 -7.66 3.33
N LYS A 56 10.76 -7.98 2.05
CA LYS A 56 11.56 -9.03 1.42
C LYS A 56 13.07 -8.77 1.55
N ARG A 57 13.51 -7.53 1.31
CA ARG A 57 14.92 -7.14 1.46
C ARG A 57 15.36 -7.13 2.91
N VAL A 58 14.57 -6.52 3.78
CA VAL A 58 14.87 -6.44 5.22
C VAL A 58 14.90 -7.83 5.86
N ASP A 59 14.03 -8.75 5.44
CA ASP A 59 14.02 -10.11 6.00
C ASP A 59 15.32 -10.88 5.70
N ALA A 60 15.95 -10.59 4.57
CA ALA A 60 17.23 -11.17 4.17
C ALA A 60 18.45 -10.58 4.89
N LEU A 61 18.32 -9.45 5.60
CA LEU A 61 19.42 -8.80 6.30
C LEU A 61 19.72 -9.45 7.67
N PRO A 62 20.97 -9.29 8.17
CA PRO A 62 21.30 -9.59 9.56
C PRO A 62 20.39 -8.80 10.53
N PRO A 63 20.07 -9.36 11.71
CA PRO A 63 19.17 -8.71 12.67
C PRO A 63 19.56 -7.30 13.06
N ASP A 64 20.85 -7.01 13.22
CA ASP A 64 21.38 -5.71 13.61
C ASP A 64 21.31 -4.65 12.50
N GLU A 65 21.08 -5.04 11.25
CA GLU A 65 20.93 -4.12 10.11
C GLU A 65 19.46 -3.80 9.79
N LYS A 66 18.53 -4.66 10.18
CA LYS A 66 17.11 -4.49 9.86
C LYS A 66 16.52 -3.15 10.31
N PRO A 67 16.81 -2.64 11.54
CA PRO A 67 16.29 -1.35 11.99
C PRO A 67 16.90 -0.13 11.28
N GLU A 68 18.04 -0.31 10.59
CA GLU A 68 18.71 0.75 9.87
C GLU A 68 18.09 1.06 8.50
N CYS A 69 17.18 0.19 8.07
CA CYS A 69 16.50 0.33 6.79
C CYS A 69 15.13 0.98 6.93
N LYS A 70 14.80 1.84 5.97
CA LYS A 70 13.46 2.41 5.82
C LYS A 70 13.04 2.45 4.36
N ALA A 71 11.75 2.29 4.11
CA ALA A 71 11.13 2.61 2.83
C ALA A 71 10.52 4.01 2.89
N THR A 72 10.59 4.76 1.80
CA THR A 72 9.99 6.09 1.68
C THR A 72 9.28 6.22 0.34
N CYS A 73 8.19 6.96 0.32
CA CYS A 73 7.48 7.34 -0.89
C CYS A 73 6.67 8.61 -0.67
N ARG A 74 6.25 9.25 -1.77
CA ARG A 74 5.30 10.35 -1.76
C ARG A 74 4.02 9.90 -2.47
N ILE A 75 2.90 9.94 -1.77
CA ILE A 75 1.61 9.42 -2.19
C ILE A 75 0.53 10.49 -2.16
N ARG A 76 -0.49 10.33 -2.99
CA ARG A 76 -1.71 11.15 -2.94
C ARG A 76 -2.67 10.58 -1.90
N MET A 77 -3.07 11.39 -0.92
CA MET A 77 -4.08 11.03 0.08
C MET A 77 -5.20 12.07 0.11
N LYS A 78 -6.44 11.62 0.32
CA LYS A 78 -7.60 12.50 0.50
C LYS A 78 -7.55 13.17 1.87
N ASP A 79 -7.63 14.51 1.89
CA ASP A 79 -7.84 15.30 3.10
C ASP A 79 -9.29 15.16 3.63
N GLY A 80 -9.59 15.82 4.75
CA GLY A 80 -10.92 15.83 5.36
C GLY A 80 -12.01 16.44 4.47
N CYS A 81 -11.65 17.23 3.46
CA CYS A 81 -12.55 17.83 2.47
C CYS A 81 -12.69 17.00 1.19
N GLY A 82 -11.97 15.89 1.08
CA GLY A 82 -11.99 15.01 -0.10
C GLY A 82 -11.02 15.40 -1.21
N HIS A 83 -10.15 16.41 -1.02
CA HIS A 83 -9.14 16.79 -1.98
C HIS A 83 -7.87 15.95 -1.80
N TYR A 84 -7.21 15.61 -2.90
CA TYR A 84 -5.93 14.92 -2.83
C TYR A 84 -4.80 15.89 -2.46
N ARG A 85 -3.99 15.48 -1.49
CA ARG A 85 -2.74 16.12 -1.06
C ARG A 85 -1.60 15.13 -1.21
N TYR A 86 -0.42 15.64 -1.56
CA TYR A 86 0.78 14.82 -1.50
C TYR A 86 1.26 14.71 -0.06
N VAL A 87 1.50 13.46 0.34
CA VAL A 87 1.91 13.06 1.68
C VAL A 87 3.18 12.24 1.55
N ASP A 88 4.21 12.59 2.32
CA ASP A 88 5.40 11.78 2.45
C ASP A 88 5.12 10.66 3.46
N ASN A 89 5.37 9.43 3.04
CA ASN A 89 5.25 8.25 3.87
C ASN A 89 6.62 7.61 4.07
N SER A 90 6.89 7.18 5.31
CA SER A 90 8.04 6.34 5.61
C SER A 90 7.64 5.14 6.46
N THR A 91 8.24 3.99 6.18
CA THR A 91 8.04 2.74 6.92
C THR A 91 9.40 2.22 7.38
N GLN A 92 9.54 1.97 8.69
CA GLN A 92 10.79 1.54 9.30
C GLN A 92 10.56 0.43 10.31
N VAL A 93 11.48 -0.53 10.37
CA VAL A 93 11.53 -1.54 11.45
C VAL A 93 12.13 -0.89 12.71
N ILE A 94 11.39 -0.93 13.82
CA ILE A 94 11.83 -0.32 15.09
C ILE A 94 12.36 -1.35 16.05
N ARG A 95 11.73 -2.54 16.10
CA ARG A 95 12.16 -3.62 17.00
C ARG A 95 12.00 -4.99 16.37
N LEU A 96 12.90 -5.86 16.79
CA LEU A 96 12.86 -7.29 16.47
C LEU A 96 12.46 -8.08 17.70
N SER A 97 11.86 -9.25 17.50
CA SER A 97 11.66 -10.26 18.52
C SER A 97 13.00 -10.86 18.96
N PRO A 98 13.06 -11.56 20.09
CA PRO A 98 14.27 -12.30 20.50
C PRO A 98 14.77 -13.32 19.46
N ALA A 99 13.90 -13.77 18.55
CA ALA A 99 14.23 -14.66 17.45
C ALA A 99 14.71 -13.92 16.18
N GLY A 100 14.95 -12.60 16.23
CA GLY A 100 15.42 -11.79 15.10
C GLY A 100 14.35 -11.51 14.03
N LYS A 101 13.08 -11.82 14.30
CA LYS A 101 11.96 -11.49 13.39
C LYS A 101 11.44 -10.09 13.66
N ILE A 102 10.94 -9.43 12.63
CA ILE A 102 10.28 -8.12 12.76
C ILE A 102 9.12 -8.24 13.75
N TRP A 103 9.10 -7.35 14.73
CA TRP A 103 8.07 -7.29 15.76
C TRP A 103 7.33 -5.96 15.77
N LEU A 104 8.03 -4.82 15.61
CA LEU A 104 7.42 -3.49 15.60
C LEU A 104 7.88 -2.71 14.38
N ILE A 105 6.91 -2.16 13.68
CA ILE A 105 7.09 -1.29 12.52
C ILE A 105 6.50 0.06 12.85
N LEU A 106 7.16 1.12 12.42
CA LEU A 106 6.67 2.49 12.47
C LEU A 106 6.37 2.97 11.05
N CYS A 107 5.13 3.40 10.81
CA CYS A 107 4.72 4.10 9.60
C CYS A 107 4.45 5.58 9.94
N CYS A 108 5.18 6.50 9.32
CA CYS A 108 4.97 7.93 9.46
C CYS A 108 4.34 8.49 8.19
N TYR A 109 3.45 9.45 8.38
CA TYR A 109 2.76 10.17 7.30
C TYR A 109 2.80 11.66 7.62
N ASP A 110 3.37 12.45 6.72
CA ASP A 110 3.49 13.90 6.85
C ASP A 110 3.06 14.60 5.58
N LEU A 111 2.55 15.84 5.70
CA LEU A 111 2.26 16.65 4.53
C LEU A 111 3.55 16.91 3.75
N SER A 112 3.61 16.49 2.49
CA SER A 112 4.79 16.72 1.68
C SER A 112 5.00 18.23 1.45
N PRO A 113 6.21 18.75 1.61
CA PRO A 113 6.52 20.13 1.25
C PRO A 113 6.42 20.38 -0.25
N ASN A 114 6.49 19.33 -1.05
CA ASN A 114 6.32 19.40 -2.50
C ASN A 114 4.94 18.87 -2.91
N GLN A 115 4.05 19.80 -3.27
CA GLN A 115 2.70 19.52 -3.74
C GLN A 115 2.57 19.50 -5.27
N SER A 116 3.70 19.56 -6.01
CA SER A 116 3.69 19.46 -7.47
C SER A 116 3.30 18.06 -7.93
N GLU A 117 2.59 17.98 -9.04
CA GLU A 117 2.24 16.73 -9.69
C GLU A 117 3.48 15.88 -9.99
N MET A 118 3.36 14.59 -9.79
CA MET A 118 4.38 13.60 -10.10
C MET A 118 3.76 12.32 -10.65
N ARG A 119 4.53 11.60 -11.43
CA ARG A 119 4.15 10.27 -11.91
C ARG A 119 4.59 9.20 -10.91
N GLY A 120 3.65 8.38 -10.44
CA GLY A 120 3.91 7.34 -9.45
C GLY A 120 4.18 7.91 -8.05
N ILE A 121 4.87 7.17 -7.21
CA ILE A 121 5.06 7.48 -5.79
C ILE A 121 6.52 7.77 -5.40
N SER A 122 7.47 7.77 -6.34
CA SER A 122 8.92 7.88 -6.08
C SER A 122 9.38 6.92 -4.97
N PRO A 123 9.21 5.60 -5.15
CA PRO A 123 9.50 4.64 -4.11
C PRO A 123 11.01 4.47 -3.93
N CYS A 124 11.46 4.54 -2.67
CA CYS A 124 12.87 4.42 -2.34
C CYS A 124 13.08 3.58 -1.08
N ILE A 125 14.13 2.77 -1.05
CA ILE A 125 14.62 2.08 0.14
C ILE A 125 15.97 2.69 0.51
N VAL A 126 16.08 3.11 1.77
CA VAL A 126 17.28 3.73 2.34
C VAL A 126 17.86 2.80 3.39
N ASN A 127 19.17 2.53 3.31
CA ASN A 127 19.96 1.90 4.37
C ASN A 127 20.82 2.98 5.03
N ASN A 128 20.45 3.41 6.23
CA ASN A 128 21.15 4.49 6.95
C ASN A 128 22.57 4.09 7.36
N ARG A 129 22.82 2.79 7.60
CA ARG A 129 24.14 2.28 8.01
C ARG A 129 25.13 2.31 6.85
N ALA A 130 24.71 1.86 5.68
CA ALA A 130 25.53 1.86 4.48
C ALA A 130 25.56 3.21 3.76
N GLY A 131 24.64 4.11 4.07
CA GLY A 131 24.44 5.35 3.32
C GLY A 131 23.91 5.11 1.90
N GLU A 132 23.27 3.97 1.69
CA GLU A 132 22.74 3.57 0.38
C GLU A 132 21.28 3.99 0.21
N LEU A 133 20.99 4.44 -1.00
CA LEU A 133 19.65 4.81 -1.44
C LEU A 133 19.34 4.03 -2.71
N THR A 134 18.27 3.22 -2.68
CA THR A 134 17.81 2.43 -3.81
C THR A 134 16.45 2.93 -4.27
N GLU A 135 16.41 3.60 -5.41
CA GLU A 135 15.16 3.94 -6.08
C GLU A 135 14.58 2.68 -6.72
N LEU A 136 13.26 2.53 -6.63
CA LEU A 136 12.53 1.42 -7.24
C LEU A 136 11.67 1.95 -8.38
N SER A 137 11.44 1.11 -9.38
CA SER A 137 10.47 1.36 -10.44
C SER A 137 9.50 0.19 -10.50
N PHE A 138 8.21 0.50 -10.53
CA PHE A 138 7.15 -0.49 -10.65
C PHE A 138 6.44 -0.45 -12.01
N ASP A 139 7.01 0.26 -12.98
CA ASP A 139 6.40 0.39 -14.31
C ASP A 139 6.20 -0.96 -15.01
N GLU A 140 7.14 -1.89 -14.86
CA GLU A 140 7.04 -3.25 -15.41
C GLU A 140 5.92 -4.07 -14.74
N TRP A 141 5.66 -3.81 -13.45
CA TRP A 141 4.64 -4.53 -12.67
C TRP A 141 3.23 -3.99 -12.87
N ARG A 142 3.08 -2.73 -13.31
CA ARG A 142 1.77 -2.13 -13.57
C ARG A 142 0.99 -2.89 -14.64
N GLY A 143 1.69 -3.52 -15.59
CA GLY A 143 1.09 -4.41 -16.58
C GLY A 143 0.51 -5.69 -15.98
N CYS A 144 1.05 -6.15 -14.84
CA CYS A 144 0.64 -7.37 -14.14
C CYS A 144 -0.50 -7.15 -13.14
N VAL A 145 -0.82 -5.89 -12.79
CA VAL A 145 -1.89 -5.58 -11.83
C VAL A 145 -3.26 -5.68 -12.51
N LEU A 146 -4.18 -6.36 -11.84
CA LEU A 146 -5.56 -6.46 -12.33
C LEU A 146 -6.24 -5.09 -12.30
N THR A 147 -6.86 -4.70 -13.40
CA THR A 147 -7.74 -3.53 -13.48
C THR A 147 -8.96 -3.71 -12.57
N GLU A 148 -9.65 -2.64 -12.19
CA GLU A 148 -10.87 -2.73 -11.37
C GLU A 148 -11.93 -3.64 -12.03
N ARG A 149 -12.03 -3.59 -13.36
CA ARG A 149 -12.94 -4.46 -14.11
C ARG A 149 -12.53 -5.94 -14.03
N GLU A 150 -11.24 -6.22 -14.09
CA GLU A 150 -10.71 -7.58 -13.92
C GLU A 150 -10.91 -8.10 -12.50
N LYS A 151 -10.73 -7.25 -11.47
CA LYS A 151 -11.02 -7.58 -10.07
C LYS A 151 -12.50 -7.89 -9.86
N GLU A 152 -13.39 -7.12 -10.43
CA GLU A 152 -14.84 -7.34 -10.36
C GLU A 152 -15.23 -8.69 -11.00
N ILE A 153 -14.68 -8.97 -12.17
CA ILE A 153 -14.89 -10.25 -12.86
C ILE A 153 -14.32 -11.40 -12.03
N LEU A 154 -13.14 -11.25 -11.46
CA LEU A 154 -12.51 -12.27 -10.62
C LEU A 154 -13.35 -12.58 -9.38
N ARG A 155 -13.93 -11.57 -8.71
CA ARG A 155 -14.87 -11.77 -7.59
C ARG A 155 -16.11 -12.59 -8.02
N LEU A 156 -16.65 -12.30 -9.19
CA LEU A 156 -17.82 -13.04 -9.71
C LEU A 156 -17.45 -14.48 -10.08
N ILE A 157 -16.25 -14.72 -10.60
CA ILE A 157 -15.71 -16.07 -10.85
C ILE A 157 -15.54 -16.82 -9.52
N HIS A 158 -14.96 -16.18 -8.51
CA HIS A 158 -14.80 -16.75 -7.17
C HIS A 158 -16.14 -17.18 -6.56
N ASN A 159 -17.19 -16.40 -6.79
CA ASN A 159 -18.57 -16.70 -6.39
C ASN A 159 -19.27 -17.77 -7.30
N GLY A 160 -18.51 -18.48 -8.13
CA GLY A 160 -19.00 -19.56 -8.97
C GLY A 160 -19.86 -19.14 -10.17
N LYS A 161 -19.87 -17.86 -10.54
CA LYS A 161 -20.71 -17.40 -11.67
C LYS A 161 -20.07 -17.77 -13.01
N PRO A 162 -20.83 -18.45 -13.92
CA PRO A 162 -20.38 -18.70 -15.28
C PRO A 162 -20.34 -17.41 -16.12
N SER A 163 -19.53 -17.41 -17.18
CA SER A 163 -19.30 -16.22 -18.01
C SER A 163 -20.58 -15.55 -18.53
N LYS A 164 -21.64 -16.32 -18.80
CA LYS A 164 -22.94 -15.79 -19.25
C LYS A 164 -23.58 -14.92 -18.14
N GLN A 165 -23.63 -15.43 -16.90
CA GLN A 165 -24.17 -14.68 -15.77
C GLN A 165 -23.32 -13.46 -15.43
N ILE A 166 -21.98 -13.56 -15.58
CA ILE A 166 -21.09 -12.41 -15.40
C ILE A 166 -21.39 -11.33 -16.44
N ALA A 167 -21.59 -11.73 -17.69
CA ALA A 167 -21.97 -10.82 -18.78
C ALA A 167 -23.27 -10.09 -18.48
N ASP A 168 -24.29 -10.81 -18.01
CA ASP A 168 -25.60 -10.26 -17.64
C ASP A 168 -25.49 -9.27 -16.46
N VAL A 169 -24.77 -9.65 -15.39
CA VAL A 169 -24.57 -8.82 -14.18
C VAL A 169 -23.82 -7.53 -14.52
N LEU A 170 -22.84 -7.60 -15.41
CA LEU A 170 -21.94 -6.48 -15.73
C LEU A 170 -22.40 -5.67 -16.96
N GLY A 171 -23.49 -6.06 -17.63
CA GLY A 171 -24.00 -5.40 -18.82
C GLY A 171 -23.02 -5.42 -20.00
N ILE A 172 -22.25 -6.49 -20.18
CA ILE A 172 -21.25 -6.64 -21.26
C ILE A 172 -21.45 -7.97 -22.01
N SER A 173 -20.79 -8.11 -23.16
CA SER A 173 -20.87 -9.35 -23.93
C SER A 173 -20.10 -10.50 -23.25
N VAL A 174 -20.54 -11.73 -23.49
CA VAL A 174 -19.80 -12.94 -23.04
C VAL A 174 -18.40 -12.98 -23.63
N HIS A 175 -18.21 -12.48 -24.85
CA HIS A 175 -16.90 -12.36 -25.47
C HIS A 175 -15.99 -11.41 -24.69
N THR A 176 -16.52 -10.27 -24.22
CA THR A 176 -15.78 -9.31 -23.39
C THR A 176 -15.36 -9.94 -22.06
N VAL A 177 -16.25 -10.72 -21.42
CA VAL A 177 -15.92 -11.48 -20.20
C VAL A 177 -14.80 -12.47 -20.48
N SER A 178 -14.87 -13.21 -21.58
CA SER A 178 -13.84 -14.19 -21.98
C SER A 178 -12.48 -13.51 -22.19
N ARG A 179 -12.45 -12.35 -22.82
CA ARG A 179 -11.22 -11.56 -22.99
C ARG A 179 -10.63 -11.12 -21.65
N HIS A 180 -11.46 -10.62 -20.72
CA HIS A 180 -10.98 -10.27 -19.38
C HIS A 180 -10.45 -11.49 -18.62
N ARG A 181 -11.10 -12.66 -18.72
CA ARG A 181 -10.60 -13.91 -18.11
C ARG A 181 -9.22 -14.29 -18.65
N GLN A 182 -9.00 -14.18 -19.97
CA GLN A 182 -7.68 -14.41 -20.56
C GLN A 182 -6.63 -13.42 -20.04
N ASN A 183 -6.98 -12.13 -19.95
CA ASN A 183 -6.09 -11.11 -19.41
C ASN A 183 -5.76 -11.37 -17.93
N ILE A 184 -6.71 -11.81 -17.11
CA ILE A 184 -6.49 -12.16 -15.69
C ILE A 184 -5.52 -13.34 -15.57
N ILE A 185 -5.61 -14.33 -16.45
CA ILE A 185 -4.72 -15.52 -16.44
C ILE A 185 -3.31 -15.16 -16.92
N ALA A 186 -3.19 -14.18 -17.81
CA ALA A 186 -1.92 -13.73 -18.37
C ALA A 186 -1.13 -12.79 -17.45
N LYS A 187 -1.74 -12.30 -16.38
CA LYS A 187 -1.15 -11.41 -15.35
C LYS A 187 -0.73 -12.18 -14.11
#